data_81db979010cce13a6aacb092cdb82766
#
_entry.id   81db979010cce13a6aacb092cdb82766
#
_cell.length_a   1.000
_cell.length_b   1.000
_cell.length_c   1.000
_cell.angle_alpha   90.00
_cell.angle_beta   90.00
_cell.angle_gamma   90.00
#
_symmetry.space_group_name_H-M   'P 1'
#
loop_
_entity.id
_entity.type
_entity.pdbx_description
1 polymer ?
#
loop_
_entity_poly.entity_id
_entity_poly.type
_entity_poly.pdbx_seq_one_letter_code
_entity_poly.pdbx_strand_id
1 'polypeptide(L)'
;YPGHRVLKKYFGDYADAFGLRGRYAFHTTVTAVVRDPESDAWLLTASGPTGEHTAAYDGVVLANGTLATPRIPSFPGEFTGELMHTSAYKHPDQLRGKRVLIIGAGNSGCDIAVDAVHHAASVEMSVRRGYYFVPRYLFGRPADTLNQGKPLPARVKQFIDKRVLRAFTGDPVRFGFPKPDYRIYEAHPIVNTLVLNHLGQGDLSIRGDVELFDGPRVHFRDGSSGEYGLVL
;
A
#
# COMPACT_ATOMS: atom_id res chain seq x y z
N TYR A 1 -6.69 3.82 15.58
CA TYR A 1 -5.91 2.97 14.66
C TYR A 1 -4.99 2.06 15.47
N PRO A 2 -5.38 0.79 15.72
CA PRO A 2 -4.56 -0.16 16.49
C PRO A 2 -3.32 -0.57 15.68
N GLY A 3 -2.20 -0.75 16.38
CA GLY A 3 -0.97 -1.28 15.78
C GLY A 3 -1.11 -2.77 15.40
N HIS A 4 -0.24 -3.25 14.51
CA HIS A 4 -0.28 -4.62 13.99
C HIS A 4 -0.23 -5.71 15.09
N ARG A 5 0.47 -5.47 16.20
CA ARG A 5 0.54 -6.41 17.33
C ARG A 5 -0.82 -6.58 18.03
N VAL A 6 -1.56 -5.46 18.18
CA VAL A 6 -2.91 -5.46 18.77
C VAL A 6 -3.87 -6.21 17.84
N LEU A 7 -3.80 -5.95 16.52
CA LEU A 7 -4.61 -6.66 15.54
C LEU A 7 -4.31 -8.16 15.52
N LYS A 8 -3.01 -8.54 15.55
CA LYS A 8 -2.62 -9.95 15.60
C LYS A 8 -3.18 -10.65 16.83
N LYS A 9 -3.10 -9.99 18.01
CA LYS A 9 -3.68 -10.52 19.25
C LYS A 9 -5.20 -10.66 19.13
N TYR A 10 -5.88 -9.63 18.64
CA TYR A 10 -7.33 -9.64 18.46
C TYR A 10 -7.79 -10.82 17.58
N PHE A 11 -7.16 -11.03 16.42
CA PHE A 11 -7.52 -12.14 15.54
C PHE A 11 -7.22 -13.51 16.17
N GLY A 12 -6.15 -13.61 16.96
CA GLY A 12 -5.85 -14.81 17.73
C GLY A 12 -6.93 -15.12 18.77
N ASP A 13 -7.26 -14.12 19.60
CA ASP A 13 -8.29 -14.22 20.64
C ASP A 13 -9.67 -14.55 20.02
N TYR A 14 -10.00 -13.94 18.88
CA TYR A 14 -11.23 -14.21 18.14
C TYR A 14 -11.28 -15.67 17.66
N ALA A 15 -10.21 -16.15 17.05
CA ALA A 15 -10.13 -17.53 16.58
C ALA A 15 -10.27 -18.54 17.74
N ASP A 16 -9.72 -18.24 18.90
CA ASP A 16 -9.82 -19.07 20.09
C ASP A 16 -11.23 -19.03 20.69
N ALA A 17 -11.83 -17.83 20.83
CA ALA A 17 -13.16 -17.65 21.40
C ALA A 17 -14.26 -18.39 20.60
N PHE A 18 -14.08 -18.50 19.28
CA PHE A 18 -15.03 -19.17 18.39
C PHE A 18 -14.60 -20.59 17.99
N GLY A 19 -13.55 -21.14 18.58
CA GLY A 19 -13.06 -22.50 18.29
C GLY A 19 -12.65 -22.73 16.84
N LEU A 20 -12.16 -21.66 16.14
CA LEU A 20 -11.92 -21.71 14.71
C LEU A 20 -10.66 -22.50 14.35
N ARG A 21 -9.66 -22.57 15.23
CA ARG A 21 -8.35 -23.17 14.88
C ARG A 21 -8.46 -24.62 14.39
N GLY A 22 -9.34 -25.40 14.99
CA GLY A 22 -9.58 -26.79 14.57
C GLY A 22 -10.35 -26.95 13.25
N ARG A 23 -10.83 -25.82 12.68
CA ARG A 23 -11.53 -25.80 11.39
C ARG A 23 -10.63 -25.38 10.22
N TYR A 24 -9.37 -24.99 10.50
CA TYR A 24 -8.38 -24.63 9.49
C TYR A 24 -7.50 -25.84 9.14
N ALA A 25 -7.34 -26.11 7.87
CA ALA A 25 -6.30 -26.99 7.36
C ALA A 25 -5.04 -26.15 7.06
N PHE A 26 -4.13 -26.04 8.03
CA PHE A 26 -2.89 -25.29 7.86
C PHE A 26 -1.92 -26.02 6.91
N HIS A 27 -1.02 -25.28 6.29
CA HIS A 27 -0.05 -25.79 5.31
C HIS A 27 -0.72 -26.52 4.13
N THR A 28 -1.92 -26.10 3.77
CA THR A 28 -2.74 -26.71 2.72
C THR A 28 -3.02 -25.67 1.66
N THR A 29 -2.67 -25.99 0.42
CA THR A 29 -2.88 -25.12 -0.75
C THR A 29 -4.01 -25.68 -1.60
N VAL A 30 -5.01 -24.87 -1.88
CA VAL A 30 -6.05 -25.23 -2.84
C VAL A 30 -5.47 -25.09 -4.25
N THR A 31 -5.47 -26.19 -5.00
CA THR A 31 -4.90 -26.28 -6.36
C THR A 31 -5.96 -26.19 -7.45
N ALA A 32 -7.20 -26.63 -7.17
CA ALA A 32 -8.32 -26.51 -8.10
C ALA A 32 -9.65 -26.32 -7.36
N VAL A 33 -10.56 -25.58 -7.99
CA VAL A 33 -11.97 -25.46 -7.62
C VAL A 33 -12.77 -25.56 -8.93
N VAL A 34 -13.52 -26.62 -9.09
CA VAL A 34 -14.32 -26.87 -10.30
C VAL A 34 -15.76 -27.22 -9.92
N ARG A 35 -16.70 -26.90 -10.80
CA ARG A 35 -18.09 -27.33 -10.65
C ARG A 35 -18.20 -28.78 -11.10
N ASP A 36 -18.83 -29.63 -10.28
CA ASP A 36 -19.12 -30.99 -10.70
C ASP A 36 -20.24 -30.96 -11.76
N PRO A 37 -20.01 -31.52 -12.95
CA PRO A 37 -21.02 -31.48 -14.01
C PRO A 37 -22.22 -32.41 -13.74
N GLU A 38 -22.09 -33.40 -12.84
CA GLU A 38 -23.13 -34.40 -12.54
C GLU A 38 -23.95 -34.03 -11.30
N SER A 39 -23.42 -33.18 -10.44
CA SER A 39 -24.08 -32.70 -9.23
C SER A 39 -23.97 -31.17 -9.14
N ASP A 40 -24.75 -30.55 -8.28
CA ASP A 40 -24.65 -29.09 -8.03
C ASP A 40 -23.53 -28.76 -7.00
N ALA A 41 -22.56 -29.66 -6.82
CA ALA A 41 -21.47 -29.50 -5.89
C ALA A 41 -20.24 -28.82 -6.49
N TRP A 42 -19.38 -28.33 -5.61
CA TRP A 42 -18.04 -27.83 -5.96
C TRP A 42 -17.01 -28.85 -5.55
N LEU A 43 -16.20 -29.31 -6.51
CA LEU A 43 -15.06 -30.16 -6.23
C LEU A 43 -13.84 -29.29 -5.96
N LEU A 44 -13.29 -29.39 -4.75
CA LEU A 44 -12.13 -28.66 -4.31
C LEU A 44 -10.97 -29.62 -4.13
N THR A 45 -9.90 -29.41 -4.88
CA THR A 45 -8.64 -30.16 -4.76
C THR A 45 -7.65 -29.35 -3.96
N ALA A 46 -7.03 -29.97 -2.95
CA ALA A 46 -6.07 -29.34 -2.07
C ALA A 46 -4.87 -30.26 -1.83
N SER A 47 -3.68 -29.66 -1.78
CA SER A 47 -2.42 -30.33 -1.46
C SER A 47 -1.91 -29.84 -0.12
N GLY A 48 -1.61 -30.78 0.78
CA GLY A 48 -1.17 -30.53 2.15
C GLY A 48 -0.15 -31.55 2.65
N PRO A 49 0.18 -31.54 3.95
CA PRO A 49 1.17 -32.44 4.54
C PRO A 49 0.87 -33.95 4.37
N THR A 50 -0.40 -34.27 4.16
CA THR A 50 -0.88 -35.65 3.97
C THR A 50 -1.05 -36.06 2.51
N GLY A 51 -0.63 -35.18 1.57
CA GLY A 51 -0.77 -35.36 0.14
C GLY A 51 -1.93 -34.56 -0.44
N GLU A 52 -2.29 -34.88 -1.68
CA GLU A 52 -3.39 -34.26 -2.41
C GLU A 52 -4.70 -35.01 -2.14
N HIS A 53 -5.79 -34.27 -1.97
CA HIS A 53 -7.13 -34.81 -1.81
C HIS A 53 -8.17 -33.91 -2.47
N THR A 54 -9.26 -34.48 -2.93
CA THR A 54 -10.42 -33.79 -3.49
C THR A 54 -11.65 -34.07 -2.64
N ALA A 55 -12.41 -33.03 -2.33
CA ALA A 55 -13.67 -33.12 -1.60
C ALA A 55 -14.76 -32.29 -2.27
N ALA A 56 -16.02 -32.73 -2.11
CA ALA A 56 -17.20 -32.03 -2.62
C ALA A 56 -17.77 -31.11 -1.53
N TYR A 57 -18.25 -29.94 -1.94
CA TYR A 57 -18.84 -28.91 -1.08
C TYR A 57 -20.07 -28.30 -1.75
N ASP A 58 -21.07 -27.92 -0.96
CA ASP A 58 -22.26 -27.23 -1.43
C ASP A 58 -21.97 -25.78 -1.88
N GLY A 59 -20.90 -25.17 -1.33
CA GLY A 59 -20.49 -23.81 -1.66
C GLY A 59 -19.04 -23.53 -1.30
N VAL A 60 -18.40 -22.61 -2.02
CA VAL A 60 -17.03 -22.17 -1.78
C VAL A 60 -16.98 -20.64 -1.62
N VAL A 61 -16.33 -20.18 -0.55
CA VAL A 61 -16.06 -18.76 -0.33
C VAL A 61 -14.58 -18.49 -0.57
N LEU A 62 -14.28 -17.66 -1.58
CA LEU A 62 -12.94 -17.22 -1.87
C LEU A 62 -12.54 -16.07 -0.94
N ALA A 63 -11.70 -16.35 0.04
CA ALA A 63 -11.23 -15.39 1.06
C ALA A 63 -9.70 -15.26 1.06
N ASN A 64 -9.06 -15.41 -0.09
CA ASN A 64 -7.61 -15.42 -0.30
C ASN A 64 -6.96 -14.03 -0.22
N GLY A 65 -7.73 -12.94 -0.04
CA GLY A 65 -7.25 -11.57 -0.05
C GLY A 65 -6.90 -11.08 -1.47
N THR A 66 -6.49 -9.81 -1.57
CA THR A 66 -6.23 -9.13 -2.85
C THR A 66 -4.80 -8.62 -3.01
N LEU A 67 -3.94 -8.80 -2.00
CA LEU A 67 -2.60 -8.21 -1.95
C LEU A 67 -1.48 -9.27 -1.92
N ALA A 68 -1.78 -10.53 -2.27
CA ALA A 68 -0.82 -11.63 -2.19
C ALA A 68 0.24 -11.56 -3.31
N THR A 69 -0.17 -11.16 -4.53
CA THR A 69 0.72 -11.12 -5.69
C THR A 69 1.13 -9.68 -5.99
N PRO A 70 2.43 -9.34 -5.86
CA PRO A 70 2.91 -8.00 -6.18
C PRO A 70 2.86 -7.75 -7.69
N ARG A 71 2.47 -6.52 -8.07
CA ARG A 71 2.58 -6.05 -9.44
C ARG A 71 3.75 -5.08 -9.54
N ILE A 72 4.87 -5.56 -10.07
CA ILE A 72 6.06 -4.73 -10.31
C ILE A 72 5.93 -4.13 -11.70
N PRO A 73 5.96 -2.79 -11.85
CA PRO A 73 5.98 -2.16 -13.16
C PRO A 73 7.31 -2.44 -13.86
N SER A 74 7.27 -2.58 -15.18
CA SER A 74 8.48 -2.66 -16.02
C SER A 74 8.79 -1.28 -16.59
N PHE A 75 10.06 -0.92 -16.58
CA PHE A 75 10.57 0.29 -17.20
C PHE A 75 11.60 -0.10 -18.29
N PRO A 76 11.79 0.72 -19.34
CA PRO A 76 12.85 0.51 -20.30
C PRO A 76 14.23 0.50 -19.62
N GLY A 77 15.19 -0.23 -20.19
CA GLY A 77 16.55 -0.36 -19.67
C GLY A 77 16.67 -1.36 -18.53
N GLU A 78 17.81 -1.36 -17.84
CA GLU A 78 18.16 -2.29 -16.77
C GLU A 78 18.62 -1.53 -15.55
N PHE A 79 18.11 -1.87 -14.37
CA PHE A 79 18.59 -1.35 -13.09
C PHE A 79 19.56 -2.35 -12.46
N THR A 80 20.79 -1.91 -12.20
CA THR A 80 21.84 -2.77 -11.62
C THR A 80 21.88 -2.76 -10.09
N GLY A 81 21.10 -1.89 -9.45
CA GLY A 81 20.92 -1.89 -7.99
C GLY A 81 19.90 -2.92 -7.54
N GLU A 82 19.55 -2.86 -6.28
CA GLU A 82 18.51 -3.72 -5.71
C GLU A 82 17.11 -3.21 -6.08
N LEU A 83 16.28 -4.10 -6.64
CA LEU A 83 14.87 -3.81 -6.96
C LEU A 83 13.97 -4.68 -6.09
N MET A 84 13.05 -4.07 -5.35
CA MET A 84 12.09 -4.83 -4.55
C MET A 84 10.69 -4.21 -4.61
N HIS A 85 9.66 -5.04 -4.44
CA HIS A 85 8.30 -4.55 -4.22
C HIS A 85 8.08 -4.23 -2.73
N THR A 86 7.26 -3.24 -2.42
CA THR A 86 6.97 -2.82 -1.03
C THR A 86 6.49 -3.95 -0.11
N SER A 87 5.88 -5.02 -0.67
CA SER A 87 5.51 -6.22 0.10
C SER A 87 6.71 -7.02 0.61
N ALA A 88 7.89 -6.87 0.00
CA ALA A 88 9.14 -7.49 0.43
C ALA A 88 9.88 -6.67 1.50
N TYR A 89 9.49 -5.42 1.72
CA TYR A 89 10.02 -4.62 2.81
C TYR A 89 9.52 -5.13 4.16
N LYS A 90 10.45 -5.55 5.03
CA LYS A 90 10.14 -6.15 6.34
C LYS A 90 10.90 -5.49 7.49
N HIS A 91 12.08 -4.95 7.23
CA HIS A 91 12.96 -4.41 8.25
C HIS A 91 13.78 -3.23 7.74
N PRO A 92 13.99 -2.18 8.57
CA PRO A 92 14.74 -0.97 8.17
C PRO A 92 16.20 -1.24 7.74
N ASP A 93 16.80 -2.32 8.18
CA ASP A 93 18.18 -2.67 7.75
C ASP A 93 18.30 -2.89 6.24
N GLN A 94 17.20 -3.21 5.55
CA GLN A 94 17.16 -3.31 4.08
C GLN A 94 17.45 -1.97 3.40
N LEU A 95 17.26 -0.84 4.10
CA LEU A 95 17.45 0.53 3.60
C LEU A 95 18.79 1.13 4.01
N ARG A 96 19.47 0.55 5.02
CA ARG A 96 20.60 1.15 5.71
C ARG A 96 21.73 1.54 4.76
N GLY A 97 22.10 2.83 4.79
CA GLY A 97 23.21 3.38 4.02
C GLY A 97 22.97 3.44 2.50
N LYS A 98 21.78 3.07 2.01
CA LYS A 98 21.45 3.12 0.59
C LYS A 98 20.83 4.45 0.19
N ARG A 99 21.04 4.86 -1.05
CA ARG A 99 20.23 5.89 -1.72
C ARG A 99 19.00 5.21 -2.25
N VAL A 100 17.83 5.58 -1.73
CA VAL A 100 16.58 4.88 -1.94
C VAL A 100 15.64 5.71 -2.82
N LEU A 101 15.12 5.10 -3.88
CA LEU A 101 14.01 5.63 -4.68
C LEU A 101 12.76 4.80 -4.41
N ILE A 102 11.68 5.46 -4.04
CA ILE A 102 10.36 4.84 -3.88
C ILE A 102 9.47 5.24 -5.05
N ILE A 103 9.03 4.27 -5.85
CA ILE A 103 8.18 4.53 -7.01
C ILE A 103 6.71 4.42 -6.60
N GLY A 104 6.03 5.55 -6.57
CA GLY A 104 4.63 5.67 -6.21
C GLY A 104 4.39 6.15 -4.78
N ALA A 105 3.42 7.05 -4.64
CA ALA A 105 3.03 7.65 -3.37
C ALA A 105 1.71 7.07 -2.85
N GLY A 106 1.52 5.76 -2.94
CA GLY A 106 0.46 5.05 -2.23
C GLY A 106 0.72 5.02 -0.71
N ASN A 107 -0.24 4.54 0.09
CA ASN A 107 -0.06 4.46 1.55
C ASN A 107 1.21 3.69 1.93
N SER A 108 1.48 2.53 1.30
CA SER A 108 2.68 1.74 1.56
C SER A 108 3.97 2.50 1.21
N GLY A 109 4.00 3.16 0.05
CA GLY A 109 5.17 3.97 -0.36
C GLY A 109 5.42 5.12 0.60
N CYS A 110 4.39 5.82 1.04
CA CYS A 110 4.49 6.89 2.04
C CYS A 110 4.93 6.38 3.42
N ASP A 111 4.43 5.23 3.87
CA ASP A 111 4.83 4.63 5.16
C ASP A 111 6.32 4.22 5.11
N ILE A 112 6.77 3.60 4.02
CA ILE A 112 8.18 3.22 3.84
C ILE A 112 9.07 4.47 3.69
N ALA A 113 8.61 5.51 3.00
CA ALA A 113 9.37 6.75 2.87
C ALA A 113 9.64 7.40 4.24
N VAL A 114 8.63 7.45 5.11
CA VAL A 114 8.77 7.96 6.48
C VAL A 114 9.74 7.12 7.31
N ASP A 115 9.75 5.81 7.14
CA ASP A 115 10.73 4.95 7.82
C ASP A 115 12.13 5.09 7.21
N ALA A 116 12.20 5.21 5.90
CA ALA A 116 13.46 5.30 5.15
C ALA A 116 14.29 6.54 5.50
N VAL A 117 13.67 7.69 5.79
CA VAL A 117 14.39 8.93 6.17
C VAL A 117 15.23 8.76 7.43
N HIS A 118 14.91 7.79 8.29
CA HIS A 118 15.66 7.51 9.51
C HIS A 118 16.79 6.49 9.34
N HIS A 119 16.86 5.78 8.20
CA HIS A 119 17.74 4.62 8.02
C HIS A 119 18.57 4.66 6.74
N ALA A 120 18.05 5.24 5.68
CA ALA A 120 18.73 5.37 4.38
C ALA A 120 19.74 6.52 4.36
N ALA A 121 20.65 6.50 3.41
CA ALA A 121 21.57 7.63 3.16
C ALA A 121 20.84 8.83 2.53
N SER A 122 19.87 8.55 1.66
CA SER A 122 18.95 9.55 1.10
C SER A 122 17.66 8.87 0.61
N VAL A 123 16.57 9.61 0.58
CA VAL A 123 15.26 9.10 0.15
C VAL A 123 14.62 10.06 -0.84
N GLU A 124 14.19 9.51 -1.96
CA GLU A 124 13.41 10.24 -2.97
C GLU A 124 12.17 9.43 -3.35
N MET A 125 11.10 10.11 -3.72
CA MET A 125 9.88 9.47 -4.20
C MET A 125 9.57 9.90 -5.63
N SER A 126 9.43 8.94 -6.55
CA SER A 126 8.91 9.19 -7.89
C SER A 126 7.38 9.18 -7.87
N VAL A 127 6.76 10.27 -8.31
CA VAL A 127 5.32 10.47 -8.22
C VAL A 127 4.74 10.89 -9.57
N ARG A 128 3.92 10.01 -10.16
CA ARG A 128 3.31 10.23 -11.48
C ARG A 128 2.12 11.20 -11.45
N ARG A 129 1.31 11.17 -10.37
CA ARG A 129 0.11 12.00 -10.22
C ARG A 129 -0.03 12.54 -8.81
N GLY A 130 -0.83 13.59 -8.63
CA GLY A 130 -1.09 14.16 -7.32
C GLY A 130 -2.05 13.32 -6.47
N TYR A 131 -1.99 13.54 -5.17
CA TYR A 131 -2.80 12.84 -4.17
C TYR A 131 -3.42 13.81 -3.18
N TYR A 132 -4.54 13.41 -2.59
CA TYR A 132 -5.11 14.05 -1.39
C TYR A 132 -4.59 13.34 -0.15
N PHE A 133 -4.08 14.13 0.80
CA PHE A 133 -3.61 13.65 2.10
C PHE A 133 -4.68 13.89 3.15
N VAL A 134 -4.97 12.86 3.94
CA VAL A 134 -5.94 12.92 5.04
C VAL A 134 -5.22 12.57 6.34
N PRO A 135 -5.21 13.48 7.34
CA PRO A 135 -4.64 13.15 8.64
C PRO A 135 -5.37 11.97 9.27
N ARG A 136 -4.63 11.11 9.99
CA ARG A 136 -5.25 9.99 10.75
C ARG A 136 -6.25 10.47 11.78
N TYR A 137 -5.96 11.63 12.38
CA TYR A 137 -6.81 12.25 13.41
C TYR A 137 -7.13 13.68 12.99
N LEU A 138 -8.40 14.04 13.12
CA LEU A 138 -8.90 15.40 12.97
C LEU A 138 -9.71 15.73 14.22
N PHE A 139 -9.46 16.89 14.84
CA PHE A 139 -10.13 17.33 16.06
C PHE A 139 -10.08 16.30 17.20
N GLY A 140 -8.97 15.55 17.31
CA GLY A 140 -8.77 14.51 18.34
C GLY A 140 -9.54 13.20 18.08
N ARG A 141 -10.19 13.05 16.94
CA ARG A 141 -10.92 11.83 16.55
C ARG A 141 -10.33 11.20 15.31
N PRO A 142 -10.41 9.86 15.15
CA PRO A 142 -10.04 9.21 13.91
C PRO A 142 -10.84 9.80 12.73
N ALA A 143 -10.14 10.10 11.61
CA ALA A 143 -10.73 10.83 10.49
C ALA A 143 -11.90 10.08 9.83
N ASP A 144 -11.87 8.75 9.84
CA ASP A 144 -12.93 7.87 9.32
C ASP A 144 -14.23 7.94 10.15
N THR A 145 -14.13 8.21 11.47
CA THR A 145 -15.29 8.34 12.35
C THR A 145 -16.05 9.66 12.16
N LEU A 146 -15.41 10.67 11.57
CA LEU A 146 -16.04 11.97 11.32
C LEU A 146 -17.08 11.92 10.18
N ASN A 147 -17.10 10.87 9.40
CA ASN A 147 -18.02 10.67 8.28
C ASN A 147 -19.31 9.91 8.65
N GLN A 148 -19.54 9.61 9.93
CA GLN A 148 -20.70 8.81 10.40
C GLN A 148 -21.99 9.63 10.59
N GLY A 149 -22.09 10.82 10.01
CA GLY A 149 -23.28 11.67 10.07
C GLY A 149 -24.26 11.48 8.91
N LYS A 150 -25.34 12.30 8.88
CA LYS A 150 -26.26 12.35 7.73
C LYS A 150 -25.47 12.69 6.46
N PRO A 151 -25.63 11.93 5.37
CA PRO A 151 -24.84 12.15 4.16
C PRO A 151 -25.20 13.52 3.53
N LEU A 152 -24.21 14.41 3.44
CA LEU A 152 -24.31 15.60 2.60
C LEU A 152 -24.26 15.20 1.12
N PRO A 153 -24.87 15.96 0.19
CA PRO A 153 -24.65 15.77 -1.23
C PRO A 153 -23.14 15.70 -1.55
N ALA A 154 -22.73 14.72 -2.35
CA ALA A 154 -21.30 14.42 -2.57
C ALA A 154 -20.49 15.66 -2.99
N ARG A 155 -21.01 16.52 -3.86
CA ARG A 155 -20.33 17.73 -4.32
C ARG A 155 -20.11 18.75 -3.19
N VAL A 156 -21.10 18.91 -2.31
CA VAL A 156 -21.01 19.82 -1.16
C VAL A 156 -19.97 19.32 -0.18
N LYS A 157 -20.02 18.01 0.13
CA LYS A 157 -19.04 17.36 0.99
C LYS A 157 -17.62 17.49 0.44
N GLN A 158 -17.40 17.17 -0.83
CA GLN A 158 -16.08 17.30 -1.49
C GLN A 158 -15.54 18.74 -1.42
N PHE A 159 -16.41 19.73 -1.57
CA PHE A 159 -16.03 21.14 -1.51
C PHE A 159 -15.59 21.56 -0.11
N ILE A 160 -16.33 21.15 0.92
CA ILE A 160 -16.01 21.44 2.33
C ILE A 160 -14.74 20.70 2.73
N ASP A 161 -14.70 19.38 2.51
CA ASP A 161 -13.59 18.53 2.94
C ASP A 161 -12.27 18.93 2.27
N LYS A 162 -12.29 19.34 0.99
CA LYS A 162 -11.11 19.86 0.31
C LYS A 162 -10.53 21.11 0.99
N ARG A 163 -11.40 22.02 1.48
CA ARG A 163 -10.95 23.22 2.20
C ARG A 163 -10.43 22.90 3.59
N VAL A 164 -11.16 22.07 4.32
CA VAL A 164 -10.74 21.61 5.64
C VAL A 164 -9.40 20.90 5.54
N LEU A 165 -9.24 19.95 4.63
CA LEU A 165 -7.97 19.24 4.45
C LEU A 165 -6.85 20.20 4.09
N ARG A 166 -7.07 21.16 3.16
CA ARG A 166 -6.04 22.14 2.80
C ARG A 166 -5.62 23.02 3.98
N ALA A 167 -6.52 23.30 4.91
CA ALA A 167 -6.19 24.04 6.13
C ALA A 167 -5.33 23.22 7.09
N PHE A 168 -5.50 21.89 7.14
CA PHE A 168 -4.74 20.99 8.03
C PHE A 168 -3.45 20.45 7.42
N THR A 169 -3.45 20.12 6.13
CA THR A 169 -2.31 19.48 5.46
C THR A 169 -1.51 20.42 4.56
N GLY A 170 -1.99 21.67 4.38
CA GLY A 170 -1.42 22.59 3.42
C GLY A 170 -1.71 22.19 1.96
N ASP A 171 -0.88 22.67 1.05
CA ASP A 171 -0.96 22.33 -0.37
C ASP A 171 0.22 21.42 -0.74
N PRO A 172 0.00 20.11 -1.02
CA PRO A 172 1.06 19.18 -1.35
C PRO A 172 1.89 19.58 -2.60
N VAL A 173 1.32 20.39 -3.48
CA VAL A 173 2.03 20.91 -4.66
C VAL A 173 3.25 21.74 -4.26
N ARG A 174 3.22 22.41 -3.11
CA ARG A 174 4.36 23.17 -2.58
C ARG A 174 5.54 22.30 -2.18
N PHE A 175 5.31 21.00 -1.96
CA PHE A 175 6.31 20.01 -1.63
C PHE A 175 6.77 19.18 -2.82
N GLY A 176 6.39 19.58 -4.05
CA GLY A 176 6.80 18.91 -5.28
C GLY A 176 5.81 17.86 -5.81
N PHE A 177 4.71 17.59 -5.11
CA PHE A 177 3.67 16.71 -5.66
C PHE A 177 2.99 17.35 -6.89
N PRO A 178 2.68 16.56 -7.92
CA PRO A 178 1.77 17.01 -8.97
C PRO A 178 0.40 17.40 -8.38
N LYS A 179 -0.30 18.29 -9.05
CA LYS A 179 -1.68 18.62 -8.66
C LYS A 179 -2.59 17.42 -8.94
N PRO A 180 -3.48 17.02 -8.00
CA PRO A 180 -4.46 15.98 -8.26
C PRO A 180 -5.36 16.36 -9.46
N ASP A 181 -5.53 15.42 -10.38
CA ASP A 181 -6.38 15.52 -11.59
C ASP A 181 -7.80 14.98 -11.39
N TYR A 182 -8.13 14.60 -10.17
CA TYR A 182 -9.40 14.03 -9.73
C TYR A 182 -9.92 14.76 -8.49
N ARG A 183 -11.20 14.53 -8.15
CA ARG A 183 -11.79 15.08 -6.93
C ARG A 183 -11.52 14.20 -5.73
N ILE A 184 -11.49 14.81 -4.55
CA ILE A 184 -11.35 14.05 -3.30
C ILE A 184 -12.43 12.94 -3.21
N TYR A 185 -11.99 11.75 -2.77
CA TYR A 185 -12.79 10.50 -2.67
C TYR A 185 -13.10 9.80 -4.00
N GLU A 186 -12.73 10.34 -5.16
CA GLU A 186 -12.76 9.59 -6.42
C GLU A 186 -11.61 8.58 -6.52
N ALA A 187 -10.56 8.76 -5.73
CA ALA A 187 -9.52 7.78 -5.49
C ALA A 187 -9.20 7.70 -4.00
N HIS A 188 -8.53 6.63 -3.60
CA HIS A 188 -8.19 6.41 -2.20
C HIS A 188 -7.21 7.48 -1.70
N PRO A 189 -7.52 8.25 -0.64
CA PRO A 189 -6.62 9.27 -0.11
C PRO A 189 -5.43 8.62 0.62
N ILE A 190 -4.34 9.37 0.72
CA ILE A 190 -3.18 8.98 1.50
C ILE A 190 -3.41 9.37 2.95
N VAL A 191 -3.30 8.41 3.86
CA VAL A 191 -3.58 8.62 5.30
C VAL A 191 -2.30 8.90 6.10
N ASN A 192 -1.14 8.96 5.46
CA ASN A 192 0.13 9.31 6.07
C ASN A 192 0.53 10.76 5.77
N THR A 193 0.30 11.68 6.70
CA THR A 193 0.70 13.08 6.57
C THR A 193 2.13 13.36 7.05
N LEU A 194 2.81 12.39 7.70
CA LEU A 194 4.20 12.56 8.14
C LEU A 194 5.15 12.74 6.95
N VAL A 195 4.84 12.13 5.81
CA VAL A 195 5.61 12.33 4.58
C VAL A 195 5.70 13.81 4.19
N LEU A 196 4.65 14.62 4.42
CA LEU A 196 4.64 16.06 4.14
C LEU A 196 5.58 16.81 5.08
N ASN A 197 5.72 16.37 6.34
CA ASN A 197 6.67 16.96 7.29
C ASN A 197 8.10 16.75 6.83
N HIS A 198 8.47 15.52 6.45
CA HIS A 198 9.82 15.20 5.95
C HIS A 198 10.14 15.92 4.63
N LEU A 199 9.16 16.11 3.76
CA LEU A 199 9.31 16.95 2.57
C LEU A 199 9.55 18.42 2.94
N GLY A 200 8.83 18.92 3.94
CA GLY A 200 9.01 20.29 4.44
C GLY A 200 10.35 20.53 5.12
N GLN A 201 10.92 19.50 5.72
CA GLN A 201 12.25 19.52 6.39
C GLN A 201 13.41 19.29 5.40
N GLY A 202 13.12 18.74 4.21
CA GLY A 202 14.14 18.42 3.20
C GLY A 202 14.77 17.03 3.37
N ASP A 203 14.26 16.19 4.29
CA ASP A 203 14.73 14.81 4.49
C ASP A 203 14.30 13.89 3.34
N LEU A 204 13.26 14.28 2.62
CA LEU A 204 12.64 13.57 1.51
C LEU A 204 12.41 14.54 0.35
N SER A 205 12.58 14.10 -0.89
CA SER A 205 12.26 14.89 -2.08
C SER A 205 11.38 14.13 -3.08
N ILE A 206 10.64 14.89 -3.90
CA ILE A 206 9.79 14.34 -4.95
C ILE A 206 10.53 14.42 -6.29
N ARG A 207 10.45 13.33 -7.06
CA ARG A 207 10.87 13.21 -8.46
C ARG A 207 9.67 13.02 -9.36
N GLY A 208 9.84 13.34 -10.64
CA GLY A 208 8.89 13.04 -11.70
C GLY A 208 8.66 11.53 -11.90
N ASP A 209 7.82 11.20 -12.88
CA ASP A 209 7.58 9.80 -13.27
C ASP A 209 8.86 9.19 -13.85
N VAL A 210 9.12 7.92 -13.55
CA VAL A 210 10.29 7.21 -14.09
C VAL A 210 10.11 7.02 -15.60
N GLU A 211 11.16 7.31 -16.35
CA GLU A 211 11.23 7.12 -17.78
C GLU A 211 11.96 5.82 -18.16
N LEU A 212 13.19 5.67 -17.66
CA LEU A 212 14.02 4.49 -17.92
C LEU A 212 15.07 4.27 -16.84
N PHE A 213 15.64 3.07 -16.82
CA PHE A 213 16.79 2.68 -16.02
C PHE A 213 18.05 2.62 -16.89
N ASP A 214 19.17 3.07 -16.33
CA ASP A 214 20.49 3.01 -16.97
C ASP A 214 21.55 2.65 -15.90
N GLY A 215 21.78 1.36 -15.72
CA GLY A 215 22.65 0.87 -14.63
C GLY A 215 22.11 1.29 -13.24
N PRO A 216 22.90 1.98 -12.41
CA PRO A 216 22.44 2.48 -11.12
C PRO A 216 21.62 3.77 -11.23
N ARG A 217 21.53 4.37 -12.43
CA ARG A 217 20.88 5.64 -12.69
C ARG A 217 19.44 5.45 -13.13
N VAL A 218 18.56 6.27 -12.58
CA VAL A 218 17.16 6.37 -12.99
C VAL A 218 16.93 7.71 -13.65
N HIS A 219 16.37 7.70 -14.84
CA HIS A 219 15.96 8.89 -15.57
C HIS A 219 14.48 9.15 -15.39
N PHE A 220 14.12 10.41 -15.24
CA PHE A 220 12.75 10.85 -15.03
C PHE A 220 12.25 11.64 -16.24
N ARG A 221 10.94 11.61 -16.48
CA ARG A 221 10.28 12.28 -17.61
C ARG A 221 10.44 13.79 -17.63
N ASP A 222 10.84 14.41 -16.52
CA ASP A 222 11.15 15.83 -16.41
C ASP A 222 12.58 16.18 -16.87
N GLY A 223 13.34 15.19 -17.38
CA GLY A 223 14.71 15.32 -17.82
C GLY A 223 15.74 15.24 -16.70
N SER A 224 15.32 15.13 -15.44
CA SER A 224 16.23 14.91 -14.31
C SER A 224 16.67 13.44 -14.21
N SER A 225 17.72 13.18 -13.44
CA SER A 225 18.18 11.81 -13.14
C SER A 225 18.77 11.73 -11.74
N GLY A 226 18.85 10.52 -11.19
CA GLY A 226 19.50 10.23 -9.93
C GLY A 226 20.08 8.83 -9.91
N GLU A 227 21.07 8.60 -9.05
CA GLU A 227 21.64 7.25 -8.85
C GLU A 227 21.16 6.68 -7.53
N TYR A 228 20.76 5.42 -7.54
CA TYR A 228 20.18 4.75 -6.40
C TYR A 228 20.81 3.37 -6.20
N GLY A 229 20.90 2.96 -4.92
CA GLY A 229 21.31 1.60 -4.56
C GLY A 229 20.11 0.67 -4.39
N LEU A 230 18.92 1.26 -4.16
CA LEU A 230 17.67 0.51 -3.99
C LEU A 230 16.50 1.27 -4.60
N VAL A 231 15.66 0.54 -5.34
CA VAL A 231 14.37 1.01 -5.88
C VAL A 231 13.25 0.12 -5.30
N LEU A 232 12.21 0.76 -4.73
CA LEU A 232 11.01 0.11 -4.18
C LEU A 232 9.76 0.50 -4.98
#